data_fb43d0f91d2dbbd567880e086cd53ac9
#
_entry.id   fb43d0f91d2dbbd567880e086cd53ac9
#
_cell.length_a   1.000
_cell.length_b   1.000
_cell.length_c   1.000
_cell.angle_alpha   90.00
_cell.angle_beta   90.00
_cell.angle_gamma   90.00
#
_symmetry.space_group_name_H-M   'P 1'
#
loop_
_entity.id
_entity.type
_entity.pdbx_description
1 polymer ?
#
loop_
_entity_poly.entity_id
_entity_poly.type
_entity_poly.pdbx_seq_one_letter_code
_entity_poly.pdbx_strand_id
1 'polypeptide(L)'
;MSDAQIIVSGAGPVGTCLAIDAAMRGAQIIVLEARAADDPPDAKCNTIAARTMETFRRFGIADRVRAAGLTDDYPTDTVYATSLSGPELTRITMPSRAERSQPGFHDSAWPTPEPMVRESQLWLEPILRERLLSLPGVRFMPRTELVSFTQDEGGVTVTCRDLDAGQDLDLRADYLVGCDGGSSRVRKAIGARLVGDAEIGRTRTSLIRSSAVKGLFGDRRPAWMTWVVNHKVRGNVVAIDGEDLWLVHRALPAGESDFDVLDPDQSIRDVLGVGADFPFDVVRQEDWVARRLVADRFRDRRVFVAGDAAHLWVPFAGYGMNAGIADAVHLSWLLCAVLDGWGDPAIIDAYEAEREQWDDGNNVVCLEPGVVVGYDR
;
A
#
# COMPACT_ATOMS: atom_id res chain seq x y z
N MET A 1 32.36 -11.38 8.50
CA MET A 1 31.23 -12.22 8.02
C MET A 1 30.03 -11.32 8.00
N SER A 2 29.18 -11.40 6.99
CA SER A 2 27.93 -10.65 6.92
C SER A 2 26.91 -11.27 7.87
N ASP A 3 26.07 -10.42 8.52
CA ASP A 3 24.98 -10.86 9.38
C ASP A 3 23.77 -11.35 8.57
N ALA A 4 23.64 -10.85 7.35
CA ALA A 4 22.64 -11.27 6.36
C ALA A 4 23.15 -10.98 4.94
N GLN A 5 22.42 -11.46 3.93
CA GLN A 5 22.67 -11.10 2.54
C GLN A 5 21.94 -9.79 2.19
N ILE A 6 20.75 -9.62 2.70
CA ILE A 6 19.95 -8.39 2.48
C ILE A 6 19.42 -7.86 3.81
N ILE A 7 19.59 -6.56 4.05
CA ILE A 7 18.88 -5.83 5.10
C ILE A 7 17.76 -5.02 4.44
N VAL A 8 16.54 -5.15 4.96
CA VAL A 8 15.36 -4.39 4.54
C VAL A 8 15.00 -3.40 5.64
N SER A 9 14.96 -2.12 5.33
CA SER A 9 14.50 -1.06 6.24
C SER A 9 13.03 -0.76 5.98
N GLY A 10 12.17 -1.12 6.95
CA GLY A 10 10.72 -0.99 6.89
C GLY A 10 10.00 -2.30 6.60
N ALA A 11 9.06 -2.69 7.48
CA ALA A 11 8.24 -3.90 7.39
C ALA A 11 6.78 -3.60 7.01
N GLY A 12 6.52 -2.55 6.26
CA GLY A 12 5.25 -2.37 5.56
C GLY A 12 5.06 -3.43 4.46
N PRO A 13 3.94 -3.40 3.72
CA PRO A 13 3.63 -4.43 2.71
C PRO A 13 4.77 -4.66 1.70
N VAL A 14 5.44 -3.59 1.27
CA VAL A 14 6.52 -3.64 0.27
C VAL A 14 7.75 -4.38 0.81
N GLY A 15 8.27 -3.91 1.96
CA GLY A 15 9.47 -4.52 2.55
C GLY A 15 9.22 -5.96 3.01
N THR A 16 8.03 -6.24 3.53
CA THR A 16 7.64 -7.60 3.90
C THR A 16 7.55 -8.52 2.69
N CYS A 17 6.97 -8.06 1.56
CA CYS A 17 6.92 -8.85 0.33
C CYS A 17 8.32 -9.10 -0.26
N LEU A 18 9.21 -8.11 -0.24
CA LEU A 18 10.60 -8.28 -0.67
C LEU A 18 11.29 -9.36 0.17
N ALA A 19 11.16 -9.26 1.48
CA ALA A 19 11.78 -10.21 2.41
C ALA A 19 11.22 -11.63 2.25
N ILE A 20 9.89 -11.78 2.07
CA ILE A 20 9.27 -13.08 1.80
C ILE A 20 9.81 -13.67 0.49
N ASP A 21 9.82 -12.89 -0.59
CA ASP A 21 10.25 -13.39 -1.90
C ASP A 21 11.72 -13.80 -1.90
N ALA A 22 12.59 -12.99 -1.29
CA ALA A 22 14.01 -13.29 -1.19
C ALA A 22 14.28 -14.50 -0.27
N ALA A 23 13.61 -14.60 0.87
CA ALA A 23 13.74 -15.75 1.76
C ALA A 23 13.23 -17.06 1.13
N MET A 24 12.14 -17.01 0.34
CA MET A 24 11.67 -18.16 -0.42
C MET A 24 12.65 -18.61 -1.50
N ARG A 25 13.57 -17.74 -1.92
CA ARG A 25 14.69 -18.05 -2.82
C ARG A 25 15.94 -18.53 -2.08
N GLY A 26 15.91 -18.56 -0.73
CA GLY A 26 16.99 -19.04 0.12
C GLY A 26 17.91 -17.97 0.70
N ALA A 27 17.66 -16.69 0.42
CA ALA A 27 18.48 -15.62 0.96
C ALA A 27 18.29 -15.44 2.48
N GLN A 28 19.36 -15.01 3.16
CA GLN A 28 19.35 -14.63 4.57
C GLN A 28 18.99 -13.14 4.70
N ILE A 29 17.90 -12.84 5.41
CA ILE A 29 17.31 -11.51 5.44
C ILE A 29 17.20 -10.99 6.88
N ILE A 30 17.57 -9.74 7.07
CA ILE A 30 17.20 -8.96 8.28
C ILE A 30 16.17 -7.90 7.86
N VAL A 31 15.07 -7.83 8.59
CA VAL A 31 14.03 -6.80 8.41
C VAL A 31 13.98 -5.92 9.64
N LEU A 32 14.25 -4.62 9.46
CA LEU A 32 14.18 -3.60 10.50
C LEU A 32 12.81 -2.92 10.44
N GLU A 33 12.15 -2.76 11.60
CA GLU A 33 10.87 -2.06 11.71
C GLU A 33 10.84 -1.19 12.97
N ALA A 34 10.57 0.10 12.81
CA ALA A 34 10.52 1.04 13.91
C ALA A 34 9.28 0.86 14.83
N ARG A 35 8.16 0.39 14.26
CA ARG A 35 6.94 0.11 15.02
C ARG A 35 7.09 -1.16 15.87
N ALA A 36 6.28 -1.27 16.90
CA ALA A 36 6.17 -2.51 17.65
C ALA A 36 5.52 -3.63 16.82
N ALA A 37 5.78 -4.87 17.17
CA ALA A 37 5.24 -6.02 16.43
C ALA A 37 3.71 -6.12 16.49
N ASP A 38 3.10 -5.57 17.53
CA ASP A 38 1.68 -5.56 17.80
C ASP A 38 0.99 -4.22 17.46
N ASP A 39 1.74 -3.23 16.98
CA ASP A 39 1.13 -1.98 16.50
C ASP A 39 0.16 -2.27 15.35
N PRO A 40 -1.08 -1.75 15.43
CA PRO A 40 -2.06 -1.98 14.38
C PRO A 40 -1.61 -1.32 13.06
N PRO A 41 -1.84 -1.98 11.92
CA PRO A 41 -1.58 -1.39 10.61
C PRO A 41 -2.43 -0.15 10.36
N ASP A 42 -2.00 0.65 9.38
CA ASP A 42 -2.80 1.76 8.87
C ASP A 42 -3.93 1.25 7.98
N ALA A 43 -5.10 1.92 8.04
CA ALA A 43 -6.23 1.62 7.15
C ALA A 43 -6.03 2.23 5.74
N LYS A 44 -4.80 2.14 5.22
CA LYS A 44 -4.44 2.58 3.87
C LYS A 44 -4.82 1.49 2.87
N CYS A 45 -4.64 1.68 1.63
CA CYS A 45 -4.91 0.80 0.51
C CYS A 45 -6.02 -0.27 0.75
N ASN A 46 -7.08 -0.20 -0.03
CA ASN A 46 -8.24 -1.10 0.09
C ASN A 46 -8.46 -1.89 -1.21
N THR A 47 -7.41 -2.07 -2.00
CA THR A 47 -7.48 -2.78 -3.27
C THR A 47 -6.18 -3.54 -3.50
N ILE A 48 -6.30 -4.84 -3.72
CA ILE A 48 -5.20 -5.70 -4.11
C ILE A 48 -5.41 -6.11 -5.56
N ALA A 49 -4.51 -5.69 -6.44
CA ALA A 49 -4.58 -5.97 -7.87
C ALA A 49 -4.34 -7.46 -8.16
N ALA A 50 -4.84 -7.94 -9.29
CA ALA A 50 -4.67 -9.33 -9.72
C ALA A 50 -3.20 -9.78 -9.74
N ARG A 51 -2.29 -8.95 -10.26
CA ARG A 51 -0.85 -9.23 -10.26
C ARG A 51 -0.27 -9.39 -8.85
N THR A 52 -0.74 -8.60 -7.91
CA THR A 52 -0.34 -8.72 -6.50
C THR A 52 -0.91 -10.01 -5.89
N MET A 53 -2.15 -10.37 -6.22
CA MET A 53 -2.75 -11.63 -5.79
C MET A 53 -2.02 -12.86 -6.38
N GLU A 54 -1.53 -12.81 -7.62
CA GLU A 54 -0.66 -13.84 -8.20
C GLU A 54 0.64 -14.00 -7.39
N THR A 55 1.21 -12.88 -6.93
CA THR A 55 2.35 -12.89 -6.02
C THR A 55 1.98 -13.55 -4.69
N PHE A 56 0.83 -13.21 -4.11
CA PHE A 56 0.36 -13.82 -2.86
C PHE A 56 0.02 -15.31 -3.02
N ARG A 57 -0.44 -15.74 -4.19
CA ARG A 57 -0.57 -17.17 -4.51
C ARG A 57 0.79 -17.87 -4.45
N ARG A 58 1.82 -17.29 -5.05
CA ARG A 58 3.19 -17.82 -4.97
C ARG A 58 3.72 -17.84 -3.54
N PHE A 59 3.34 -16.86 -2.70
CA PHE A 59 3.65 -16.84 -1.26
C PHE A 59 2.85 -17.87 -0.45
N GLY A 60 1.80 -18.47 -1.02
CA GLY A 60 0.91 -19.41 -0.34
C GLY A 60 -0.10 -18.76 0.61
N ILE A 61 -0.45 -17.48 0.40
CA ILE A 61 -1.35 -16.69 1.27
C ILE A 61 -2.59 -16.16 0.54
N ALA A 62 -2.74 -16.35 -0.77
CA ALA A 62 -3.83 -15.74 -1.55
C ALA A 62 -5.22 -16.07 -1.00
N ASP A 63 -5.48 -17.32 -0.60
CA ASP A 63 -6.77 -17.73 -0.06
C ASP A 63 -7.07 -17.06 1.28
N ARG A 64 -6.05 -16.88 2.12
CA ARG A 64 -6.18 -16.18 3.41
C ARG A 64 -6.50 -14.70 3.20
N VAL A 65 -5.79 -14.06 2.29
CA VAL A 65 -6.03 -12.65 1.91
C VAL A 65 -7.44 -12.51 1.36
N ARG A 66 -7.86 -13.42 0.46
CA ARG A 66 -9.20 -13.39 -0.12
C ARG A 66 -10.30 -13.60 0.91
N ALA A 67 -10.04 -14.36 1.97
CA ALA A 67 -11.02 -14.67 3.03
C ALA A 67 -11.11 -13.60 4.11
N ALA A 68 -10.21 -12.59 4.11
CA ALA A 68 -10.22 -11.50 5.07
C ALA A 68 -11.15 -10.35 4.65
N GLY A 69 -11.42 -9.42 5.53
CA GLY A 69 -12.15 -8.19 5.26
C GLY A 69 -13.62 -8.35 4.90
N LEU A 70 -14.02 -7.88 3.73
CA LEU A 70 -15.41 -7.91 3.27
C LEU A 70 -15.95 -9.36 3.17
N THR A 71 -17.22 -9.56 3.53
CA THR A 71 -17.91 -10.86 3.38
C THR A 71 -18.02 -11.26 1.90
N ASP A 72 -18.18 -12.57 1.65
CA ASP A 72 -18.21 -13.13 0.28
C ASP A 72 -19.31 -12.53 -0.59
N ASP A 73 -20.43 -12.18 -0.01
CA ASP A 73 -21.61 -11.63 -0.67
C ASP A 73 -21.61 -10.09 -0.74
N TYR A 74 -20.64 -9.41 -0.10
CA TYR A 74 -20.61 -7.95 -0.10
C TYR A 74 -20.30 -7.41 -1.50
N PRO A 75 -21.17 -6.53 -2.06
CA PRO A 75 -20.96 -5.97 -3.39
C PRO A 75 -19.72 -5.08 -3.44
N THR A 76 -18.91 -5.23 -4.49
CA THR A 76 -17.72 -4.37 -4.68
C THR A 76 -17.98 -3.16 -5.58
N ASP A 77 -19.24 -2.74 -5.67
CA ASP A 77 -19.70 -1.61 -6.46
C ASP A 77 -18.98 -0.31 -6.11
N THR A 78 -18.79 0.53 -7.10
CA THR A 78 -18.42 1.94 -6.92
C THR A 78 -19.59 2.82 -7.27
N VAL A 79 -20.01 3.68 -6.34
CA VAL A 79 -21.17 4.56 -6.47
C VAL A 79 -20.72 6.01 -6.45
N TYR A 80 -21.37 6.85 -7.24
CA TYR A 80 -21.29 8.30 -7.11
C TYR A 80 -22.65 8.80 -6.59
N ALA A 81 -22.63 9.55 -5.51
CA ALA A 81 -23.84 10.06 -4.83
C ALA A 81 -23.64 11.47 -4.31
N THR A 82 -24.72 12.14 -3.93
CA THR A 82 -24.65 13.47 -3.33
C THR A 82 -24.24 13.44 -1.85
N SER A 83 -24.50 12.34 -1.16
CA SER A 83 -23.98 11.91 0.15
C SER A 83 -24.20 10.41 0.25
N LEU A 84 -23.66 9.72 1.26
CA LEU A 84 -23.91 8.28 1.42
C LEU A 84 -25.41 7.97 1.57
N SER A 85 -26.13 8.77 2.34
CA SER A 85 -27.59 8.65 2.51
C SER A 85 -28.41 9.28 1.38
N GLY A 86 -27.79 10.06 0.50
CA GLY A 86 -28.43 10.84 -0.56
C GLY A 86 -28.68 10.05 -1.84
N PRO A 87 -29.25 10.72 -2.87
CA PRO A 87 -29.48 10.15 -4.18
C PRO A 87 -28.20 9.68 -4.86
N GLU A 88 -28.25 8.50 -5.47
CA GLU A 88 -27.21 8.03 -6.38
C GLU A 88 -27.26 8.80 -7.69
N LEU A 89 -26.09 9.22 -8.17
CA LEU A 89 -25.91 9.86 -9.47
C LEU A 89 -25.61 8.82 -10.55
N THR A 90 -24.76 7.86 -10.22
CA THR A 90 -24.42 6.71 -11.06
C THR A 90 -23.80 5.59 -10.25
N ARG A 91 -23.85 4.36 -10.78
CA ARG A 91 -23.28 3.16 -10.18
C ARG A 91 -22.50 2.37 -11.21
N ILE A 92 -21.28 1.99 -10.84
CA ILE A 92 -20.48 1.01 -11.56
C ILE A 92 -20.66 -0.30 -10.77
N THR A 93 -21.49 -1.18 -11.30
CA THR A 93 -21.75 -2.48 -10.69
C THR A 93 -20.54 -3.38 -10.85
N MET A 94 -20.09 -3.93 -9.74
CA MET A 94 -18.98 -4.88 -9.69
C MET A 94 -19.40 -6.10 -8.85
N PRO A 95 -18.97 -7.30 -9.26
CA PRO A 95 -19.40 -8.52 -8.58
C PRO A 95 -18.80 -8.61 -7.18
N SER A 96 -19.59 -9.20 -6.27
CA SER A 96 -19.08 -9.73 -5.02
C SER A 96 -18.14 -10.93 -5.26
N ARG A 97 -17.44 -11.37 -4.24
CA ARG A 97 -16.59 -12.57 -4.32
C ARG A 97 -17.40 -13.82 -4.63
N ALA A 98 -18.58 -13.96 -4.02
CA ALA A 98 -19.48 -15.07 -4.29
C ALA A 98 -20.00 -15.07 -5.72
N GLU A 99 -20.34 -13.88 -6.26
CA GLU A 99 -20.79 -13.75 -7.66
C GLU A 99 -19.68 -14.10 -8.65
N ARG A 100 -18.41 -13.68 -8.38
CA ARG A 100 -17.24 -14.01 -9.22
C ARG A 100 -16.98 -15.52 -9.31
N SER A 101 -17.29 -16.25 -8.24
CA SER A 101 -17.05 -17.69 -8.18
C SER A 101 -18.07 -18.51 -8.98
N GLN A 102 -19.11 -17.87 -9.52
CA GLN A 102 -20.15 -18.58 -10.28
C GLN A 102 -19.69 -18.88 -11.70
N PRO A 103 -20.00 -20.08 -12.25
CA PRO A 103 -19.69 -20.41 -13.63
C PRO A 103 -20.33 -19.43 -14.61
N GLY A 104 -19.58 -18.97 -15.60
CA GLY A 104 -20.09 -18.08 -16.65
C GLY A 104 -20.05 -16.60 -16.29
N PHE A 105 -19.55 -16.23 -15.13
CA PHE A 105 -19.28 -14.82 -14.83
C PHE A 105 -18.20 -14.29 -15.79
N HIS A 106 -18.35 -13.05 -16.28
CA HIS A 106 -17.42 -12.50 -17.30
C HIS A 106 -15.95 -12.44 -16.83
N ASP A 107 -15.70 -12.30 -15.53
CA ASP A 107 -14.36 -12.39 -14.94
C ASP A 107 -13.72 -13.77 -15.12
N SER A 108 -14.50 -14.84 -15.37
CA SER A 108 -13.96 -16.16 -15.66
C SER A 108 -13.17 -16.22 -16.97
N ALA A 109 -13.33 -15.23 -17.85
CA ALA A 109 -12.59 -15.07 -19.08
C ALA A 109 -11.30 -14.23 -18.94
N TRP A 110 -11.00 -13.69 -17.77
CA TRP A 110 -9.78 -12.91 -17.54
C TRP A 110 -8.56 -13.84 -17.56
N PRO A 111 -7.45 -13.41 -18.20
CA PRO A 111 -6.25 -14.22 -18.31
C PRO A 111 -5.41 -14.17 -17.02
N THR A 112 -6.04 -14.28 -15.86
CA THR A 112 -5.38 -14.37 -14.56
C THR A 112 -6.01 -15.45 -13.70
N PRO A 113 -5.22 -16.26 -13.00
CA PRO A 113 -5.74 -17.23 -12.04
C PRO A 113 -6.22 -16.59 -10.73
N GLU A 114 -5.89 -15.31 -10.52
CA GLU A 114 -6.14 -14.60 -9.27
C GLU A 114 -6.83 -13.25 -9.55
N PRO A 115 -8.16 -13.16 -9.48
CA PRO A 115 -8.85 -11.88 -9.61
C PRO A 115 -8.47 -10.92 -8.49
N MET A 116 -8.61 -9.62 -8.76
CA MET A 116 -8.41 -8.57 -7.76
C MET A 116 -9.33 -8.75 -6.55
N VAL A 117 -8.88 -8.26 -5.40
CA VAL A 117 -9.62 -8.32 -4.13
C VAL A 117 -9.75 -6.92 -3.52
N ARG A 118 -10.92 -6.64 -2.95
CA ARG A 118 -11.14 -5.46 -2.09
C ARG A 118 -10.80 -5.84 -0.67
N GLU A 119 -9.58 -5.52 -0.26
CA GLU A 119 -9.03 -5.89 1.03
C GLU A 119 -8.22 -4.74 1.61
N SER A 120 -8.41 -4.47 2.90
CA SER A 120 -7.68 -3.43 3.61
C SER A 120 -6.30 -3.91 4.06
N GLN A 121 -5.36 -3.00 4.07
CA GLN A 121 -4.03 -3.19 4.65
C GLN A 121 -4.08 -3.60 6.13
N LEU A 122 -5.17 -3.25 6.84
CA LEU A 122 -5.42 -3.69 8.22
C LEU A 122 -5.37 -5.22 8.38
N TRP A 123 -5.90 -5.97 7.41
CA TRP A 123 -5.93 -7.43 7.41
C TRP A 123 -4.72 -8.03 6.70
N LEU A 124 -4.24 -7.34 5.66
CA LEU A 124 -3.14 -7.82 4.84
C LEU A 124 -1.81 -7.87 5.61
N GLU A 125 -1.45 -6.81 6.36
CA GLU A 125 -0.14 -6.77 7.04
C GLU A 125 0.04 -7.90 8.06
N PRO A 126 -0.94 -8.24 8.91
CA PRO A 126 -0.82 -9.40 9.80
C PRO A 126 -0.58 -10.71 9.05
N ILE A 127 -1.27 -10.94 7.92
CA ILE A 127 -1.12 -12.15 7.10
C ILE A 127 0.30 -12.21 6.49
N LEU A 128 0.79 -11.09 5.97
CA LEU A 128 2.15 -10.97 5.44
C LEU A 128 3.20 -11.21 6.53
N ARG A 129 3.02 -10.62 7.71
CA ARG A 129 3.96 -10.75 8.84
C ARG A 129 4.04 -12.20 9.33
N GLU A 130 2.90 -12.86 9.49
CA GLU A 130 2.87 -14.28 9.87
C GLU A 130 3.61 -15.14 8.82
N ARG A 131 3.38 -14.86 7.52
CA ARG A 131 4.11 -15.55 6.46
C ARG A 131 5.60 -15.30 6.52
N LEU A 132 6.02 -14.05 6.72
CA LEU A 132 7.43 -13.68 6.88
C LEU A 132 8.09 -14.47 8.01
N LEU A 133 7.46 -14.48 9.19
CA LEU A 133 8.00 -15.15 10.38
C LEU A 133 8.02 -16.68 10.26
N SER A 134 7.26 -17.26 9.34
CA SER A 134 7.28 -18.71 9.08
C SER A 134 8.46 -19.17 8.21
N LEU A 135 9.21 -18.24 7.61
CA LEU A 135 10.29 -18.58 6.68
C LEU A 135 11.63 -18.72 7.40
N PRO A 136 12.40 -19.76 7.08
CA PRO A 136 13.77 -19.85 7.55
C PRO A 136 14.63 -18.75 6.93
N GLY A 137 15.69 -18.33 7.65
CA GLY A 137 16.61 -17.30 7.16
C GLY A 137 16.12 -15.85 7.33
N VAL A 138 14.95 -15.64 7.94
CA VAL A 138 14.44 -14.32 8.27
C VAL A 138 14.69 -13.97 9.73
N ARG A 139 15.34 -12.84 9.96
CA ARG A 139 15.44 -12.19 11.28
C ARG A 139 14.63 -10.90 11.26
N PHE A 140 13.47 -10.89 11.90
CA PHE A 140 12.63 -9.70 12.06
C PHE A 140 13.00 -8.97 13.33
N MET A 141 13.26 -7.67 13.22
CA MET A 141 13.67 -6.80 14.31
C MET A 141 12.68 -5.63 14.45
N PRO A 142 11.57 -5.84 15.18
CA PRO A 142 10.66 -4.75 15.54
C PRO A 142 11.34 -3.80 16.53
N ARG A 143 10.81 -2.59 16.70
CA ARG A 143 11.39 -1.54 17.56
C ARG A 143 12.84 -1.23 17.22
N THR A 144 13.21 -1.41 15.94
CA THR A 144 14.56 -1.16 15.45
C THR A 144 14.51 -0.28 14.22
N GLU A 145 15.11 0.91 14.28
CA GLU A 145 15.14 1.86 13.18
C GLU A 145 16.54 1.99 12.56
N LEU A 146 16.61 2.15 11.26
CA LEU A 146 17.85 2.53 10.57
C LEU A 146 18.22 3.96 10.94
N VAL A 147 19.45 4.15 11.42
CA VAL A 147 20.03 5.47 11.76
C VAL A 147 20.88 5.98 10.59
N SER A 148 21.83 5.17 10.13
CA SER A 148 22.74 5.49 9.04
C SER A 148 23.30 4.22 8.41
N PHE A 149 24.03 4.37 7.30
CA PHE A 149 24.79 3.28 6.72
C PHE A 149 26.04 3.80 6.02
N THR A 150 27.00 2.90 5.83
CA THR A 150 28.17 3.08 4.97
C THR A 150 28.28 1.88 4.02
N GLN A 151 28.90 2.04 2.87
CA GLN A 151 29.10 0.94 1.93
C GLN A 151 30.50 0.94 1.34
N ASP A 152 31.02 -0.25 1.09
CA ASP A 152 32.30 -0.49 0.45
C ASP A 152 32.16 -1.56 -0.67
N GLU A 153 33.26 -2.05 -1.21
CA GLU A 153 33.28 -3.09 -2.24
C GLU A 153 32.69 -4.44 -1.73
N GLY A 154 32.79 -4.71 -0.43
CA GLY A 154 32.37 -5.97 0.19
C GLY A 154 30.92 -5.95 0.71
N GLY A 155 30.23 -4.81 0.78
CA GLY A 155 28.86 -4.76 1.30
C GLY A 155 28.44 -3.42 1.90
N VAL A 156 27.40 -3.47 2.73
CA VAL A 156 26.82 -2.33 3.44
C VAL A 156 26.86 -2.59 4.94
N THR A 157 27.38 -1.63 5.71
CA THR A 157 27.25 -1.63 7.17
C THR A 157 26.13 -0.67 7.55
N VAL A 158 25.12 -1.18 8.22
CA VAL A 158 23.93 -0.45 8.66
C VAL A 158 24.03 -0.23 10.16
N THR A 159 24.05 1.03 10.59
CA THR A 159 23.86 1.38 12.00
C THR A 159 22.37 1.52 12.27
N CYS A 160 21.84 0.70 13.14
CA CYS A 160 20.44 0.76 13.57
C CYS A 160 20.35 0.94 15.08
N ARG A 161 19.20 1.49 15.52
CA ARG A 161 18.91 1.78 16.93
C ARG A 161 17.80 0.87 17.42
N ASP A 162 18.10 0.11 18.47
CA ASP A 162 17.08 -0.54 19.30
C ASP A 162 16.35 0.54 20.09
N LEU A 163 15.06 0.73 19.81
CA LEU A 163 14.25 1.79 20.43
C LEU A 163 13.83 1.46 21.86
N ASP A 164 13.90 0.20 22.28
CA ASP A 164 13.58 -0.22 23.64
C ASP A 164 14.81 -0.12 24.54
N ALA A 165 15.96 -0.56 24.05
CA ALA A 165 17.23 -0.47 24.78
C ALA A 165 17.91 0.92 24.65
N GLY A 166 17.54 1.71 23.62
CA GLY A 166 18.19 2.99 23.31
C GLY A 166 19.64 2.86 22.85
N GLN A 167 20.02 1.69 22.34
CA GLN A 167 21.39 1.36 21.94
C GLN A 167 21.50 1.22 20.42
N ASP A 168 22.63 1.68 19.90
CA ASP A 168 22.97 1.48 18.49
C ASP A 168 23.71 0.15 18.32
N LEU A 169 23.44 -0.51 17.20
CA LEU A 169 24.13 -1.72 16.78
C LEU A 169 24.45 -1.64 15.29
N ASP A 170 25.56 -2.22 14.89
CA ASP A 170 25.96 -2.31 13.50
C ASP A 170 25.66 -3.70 12.95
N LEU A 171 25.07 -3.75 11.74
CA LEU A 171 24.76 -4.95 10.99
C LEU A 171 25.43 -4.88 9.62
N ARG A 172 25.98 -5.99 9.15
CA ARG A 172 26.64 -6.10 7.85
C ARG A 172 25.83 -6.94 6.89
N ALA A 173 25.64 -6.47 5.65
CA ALA A 173 24.98 -7.22 4.58
C ALA A 173 25.62 -6.95 3.21
N ASP A 174 25.27 -7.77 2.21
CA ASP A 174 25.67 -7.54 0.82
C ASP A 174 24.89 -6.37 0.21
N TYR A 175 23.61 -6.23 0.58
CA TYR A 175 22.70 -5.20 0.07
C TYR A 175 21.82 -4.61 1.18
N LEU A 176 21.44 -3.34 1.00
CA LEU A 176 20.42 -2.63 1.79
C LEU A 176 19.27 -2.21 0.88
N VAL A 177 18.02 -2.47 1.28
CA VAL A 177 16.84 -2.00 0.60
C VAL A 177 15.99 -1.13 1.51
N GLY A 178 15.80 0.15 1.14
CA GLY A 178 14.90 1.08 1.81
C GLY A 178 13.47 0.91 1.34
N CYS A 179 12.64 0.35 2.21
CA CYS A 179 11.18 0.27 2.10
C CYS A 179 10.53 1.10 3.23
N ASP A 180 11.19 2.16 3.65
CA ASP A 180 10.94 2.98 4.83
C ASP A 180 9.99 4.16 4.57
N GLY A 181 9.15 4.05 3.51
CA GLY A 181 8.04 4.92 3.23
C GLY A 181 8.40 6.29 2.66
N GLY A 182 7.40 7.16 2.49
CA GLY A 182 7.54 8.45 1.79
C GLY A 182 8.56 9.41 2.42
N SER A 183 8.85 9.26 3.71
CA SER A 183 9.87 10.05 4.42
C SER A 183 11.26 9.41 4.41
N SER A 184 11.48 8.37 3.63
CA SER A 184 12.64 7.49 3.59
C SER A 184 13.98 8.14 3.98
N ARG A 185 14.62 7.56 4.98
CA ARG A 185 16.00 7.91 5.36
C ARG A 185 17.00 7.35 4.35
N VAL A 186 16.74 6.15 3.84
CA VAL A 186 17.61 5.49 2.86
C VAL A 186 17.68 6.32 1.58
N ARG A 187 16.52 6.74 1.03
CA ARG A 187 16.47 7.63 -0.14
C ARG A 187 17.29 8.90 0.06
N LYS A 188 17.09 9.58 1.18
CA LYS A 188 17.83 10.81 1.50
C LYS A 188 19.32 10.57 1.60
N ALA A 189 19.73 9.45 2.21
CA ALA A 189 21.14 9.12 2.42
C ALA A 189 21.87 8.77 1.12
N ILE A 190 21.21 8.17 0.12
CA ILE A 190 21.80 7.99 -1.22
C ILE A 190 21.75 9.27 -2.07
N GLY A 191 21.26 10.39 -1.53
CA GLY A 191 21.16 11.67 -2.22
C GLY A 191 20.03 11.76 -3.25
N ALA A 192 19.10 10.78 -3.28
CA ALA A 192 17.97 10.78 -4.18
C ALA A 192 16.89 11.78 -3.75
N ARG A 193 16.30 12.46 -4.72
CA ARG A 193 15.27 13.48 -4.53
C ARG A 193 13.97 13.05 -5.19
N LEU A 194 12.86 13.36 -4.55
CA LEU A 194 11.55 13.21 -5.17
C LEU A 194 11.26 14.35 -6.13
N VAL A 195 10.88 14.01 -7.35
CA VAL A 195 10.58 14.93 -8.45
C VAL A 195 9.14 14.71 -8.90
N GLY A 196 8.41 15.77 -9.26
CA GLY A 196 7.04 15.73 -9.73
C GLY A 196 6.12 16.68 -8.97
N ASP A 197 4.84 16.34 -8.87
CA ASP A 197 3.83 17.19 -8.24
C ASP A 197 3.79 16.96 -6.73
N ALA A 198 4.28 17.93 -5.99
CA ALA A 198 4.38 17.87 -4.53
C ALA A 198 3.01 17.94 -3.83
N GLU A 199 1.98 18.48 -4.51
CA GLU A 199 0.64 18.59 -3.99
C GLU A 199 -0.39 18.56 -5.13
N ILE A 200 -1.29 17.57 -5.09
CA ILE A 200 -2.43 17.44 -6.00
C ILE A 200 -3.74 17.69 -5.24
N GLY A 201 -3.76 17.41 -3.97
CA GLY A 201 -4.90 17.63 -3.11
C GLY A 201 -4.62 17.26 -1.66
N ARG A 202 -5.50 17.72 -0.77
CA ARG A 202 -5.44 17.45 0.67
C ARG A 202 -6.69 16.74 1.12
N THR A 203 -6.54 15.74 1.97
CA THR A 203 -7.66 14.92 2.42
C THR A 203 -7.50 14.57 3.89
N ARG A 204 -8.57 14.76 4.66
CA ARG A 204 -8.73 14.17 5.99
C ARG A 204 -9.36 12.81 5.85
N THR A 205 -8.74 11.80 6.46
CA THR A 205 -9.22 10.44 6.46
C THR A 205 -9.55 10.01 7.88
N SER A 206 -10.76 9.50 8.08
CA SER A 206 -11.24 9.01 9.36
C SER A 206 -11.65 7.56 9.24
N LEU A 207 -11.03 6.68 10.01
CA LEU A 207 -11.52 5.32 10.23
C LEU A 207 -12.53 5.40 11.36
N ILE A 208 -13.77 5.04 11.06
CA ILE A 208 -14.87 5.08 12.04
C ILE A 208 -15.47 3.72 12.26
N ARG A 209 -16.02 3.52 13.45
CA ARG A 209 -16.85 2.37 13.79
C ARG A 209 -18.28 2.83 13.97
N SER A 210 -19.20 2.25 13.18
CA SER A 210 -20.63 2.51 13.29
C SER A 210 -21.45 1.46 12.55
N SER A 211 -22.23 0.69 13.26
CA SER A 211 -23.21 -0.24 12.68
C SER A 211 -24.39 0.47 12.00
N ALA A 212 -24.62 1.76 12.34
CA ALA A 212 -25.69 2.56 11.77
C ALA A 212 -25.42 2.96 10.31
N VAL A 213 -24.14 3.01 9.86
CA VAL A 213 -23.80 3.40 8.48
C VAL A 213 -24.41 2.45 7.45
N LYS A 214 -24.46 1.15 7.74
CA LYS A 214 -25.11 0.15 6.87
C LYS A 214 -26.57 0.51 6.57
N GLY A 215 -27.28 1.06 7.54
CA GLY A 215 -28.68 1.52 7.40
C GLY A 215 -28.86 2.71 6.45
N LEU A 216 -27.81 3.47 6.16
CA LEU A 216 -27.87 4.61 5.24
C LEU A 216 -28.08 4.20 3.77
N PHE A 217 -27.82 2.97 3.44
CA PHE A 217 -28.12 2.43 2.10
C PHE A 217 -29.63 2.21 1.91
N GLY A 218 -30.43 2.03 2.99
CA GLY A 218 -31.86 1.71 2.90
C GLY A 218 -32.08 0.42 2.09
N ASP A 219 -32.98 0.50 1.09
CA ASP A 219 -33.27 -0.62 0.17
C ASP A 219 -32.25 -0.73 -1.01
N ARG A 220 -31.28 0.20 -1.09
CA ARG A 220 -30.25 0.17 -2.13
C ARG A 220 -29.24 -0.94 -1.86
N ARG A 221 -28.74 -1.57 -2.92
CA ARG A 221 -27.60 -2.47 -2.84
C ARG A 221 -26.41 -1.71 -2.18
N PRO A 222 -25.76 -2.22 -1.16
CA PRO A 222 -24.56 -1.62 -0.58
C PRO A 222 -23.47 -1.42 -1.64
N ALA A 223 -22.51 -0.57 -1.35
CA ALA A 223 -21.34 -0.37 -2.21
C ALA A 223 -20.06 -0.47 -1.40
N TRP A 224 -19.01 -1.03 -2.02
CA TRP A 224 -17.68 -0.99 -1.43
C TRP A 224 -17.17 0.44 -1.29
N MET A 225 -17.37 1.28 -2.32
CA MET A 225 -16.94 2.68 -2.31
C MET A 225 -18.05 3.59 -2.81
N THR A 226 -18.37 4.63 -2.04
CA THR A 226 -19.27 5.70 -2.46
C THR A 226 -18.51 7.02 -2.55
N TRP A 227 -18.35 7.54 -3.75
CA TRP A 227 -17.86 8.88 -4.00
C TRP A 227 -18.97 9.90 -3.77
N VAL A 228 -18.70 10.83 -2.86
CA VAL A 228 -19.63 11.93 -2.53
C VAL A 228 -19.23 13.18 -3.29
N VAL A 229 -20.15 13.67 -4.13
CA VAL A 229 -19.94 14.83 -4.99
C VAL A 229 -21.15 15.74 -4.90
N ASN A 230 -20.96 16.90 -4.28
CA ASN A 230 -21.93 17.99 -4.27
C ASN A 230 -21.21 19.34 -4.21
N HIS A 231 -21.96 20.45 -4.15
CA HIS A 231 -21.38 21.81 -4.20
C HIS A 231 -20.57 22.20 -2.93
N LYS A 232 -20.70 21.44 -1.83
CA LYS A 232 -20.02 21.72 -0.55
C LYS A 232 -18.99 20.64 -0.19
N VAL A 233 -19.23 19.40 -0.60
CA VAL A 233 -18.49 18.24 -0.11
C VAL A 233 -17.94 17.44 -1.27
N ARG A 234 -16.66 17.13 -1.20
CA ARG A 234 -16.01 16.11 -2.00
C ARG A 234 -15.34 15.13 -1.04
N GLY A 235 -15.63 13.87 -1.23
CA GLY A 235 -15.09 12.83 -0.37
C GLY A 235 -15.49 11.44 -0.85
N ASN A 236 -15.19 10.44 -0.08
CA ASN A 236 -15.71 9.11 -0.31
C ASN A 236 -15.83 8.33 0.99
N VAL A 237 -16.64 7.29 0.95
CA VAL A 237 -16.81 6.31 2.03
C VAL A 237 -16.43 4.95 1.46
N VAL A 238 -15.59 4.21 2.18
CA VAL A 238 -15.15 2.86 1.82
C VAL A 238 -15.58 1.90 2.93
N ALA A 239 -16.27 0.82 2.55
CA ALA A 239 -16.56 -0.28 3.45
C ALA A 239 -15.26 -1.09 3.68
N ILE A 240 -14.89 -1.30 4.95
CA ILE A 240 -13.68 -2.04 5.33
C ILE A 240 -14.00 -3.51 5.62
N ASP A 241 -15.00 -3.77 6.47
CA ASP A 241 -15.48 -5.12 6.79
C ASP A 241 -16.91 -5.39 6.27
N GLY A 242 -17.59 -4.36 5.80
CA GLY A 242 -18.98 -4.46 5.34
C GLY A 242 -20.02 -4.45 6.45
N GLU A 243 -19.61 -4.34 7.71
CA GLU A 243 -20.50 -4.37 8.88
C GLU A 243 -20.49 -3.04 9.66
N ASP A 244 -19.39 -2.73 10.35
CA ASP A 244 -19.34 -1.55 11.21
C ASP A 244 -18.08 -0.68 11.01
N LEU A 245 -17.09 -1.13 10.27
CA LEU A 245 -15.84 -0.41 10.06
C LEU A 245 -15.81 0.27 8.70
N TRP A 246 -15.67 1.59 8.71
CA TRP A 246 -15.76 2.44 7.52
C TRP A 246 -14.62 3.43 7.46
N LEU A 247 -14.10 3.66 6.26
CA LEU A 247 -13.14 4.71 6.01
C LEU A 247 -13.82 5.88 5.31
N VAL A 248 -13.76 7.06 5.92
CA VAL A 248 -14.38 8.28 5.42
C VAL A 248 -13.29 9.27 5.03
N HIS A 249 -13.26 9.64 3.77
CA HIS A 249 -12.34 10.62 3.23
C HIS A 249 -13.07 11.94 2.95
N ARG A 250 -12.51 13.05 3.42
CA ARG A 250 -13.01 14.40 3.19
C ARG A 250 -11.91 15.25 2.57
N ALA A 251 -12.06 15.60 1.31
CA ALA A 251 -11.13 16.52 0.65
C ALA A 251 -11.29 17.93 1.21
N LEU A 252 -10.19 18.66 1.38
CA LEU A 252 -10.24 20.08 1.72
C LEU A 252 -10.96 20.86 0.61
N PRO A 253 -11.62 21.97 0.96
CA PRO A 253 -12.13 22.93 -0.02
C PRO A 253 -11.02 23.40 -0.96
N ALA A 254 -11.39 23.76 -2.18
CA ALA A 254 -10.43 24.25 -3.16
C ALA A 254 -9.77 25.56 -2.67
N GLY A 255 -8.44 25.59 -2.71
CA GLY A 255 -7.65 26.74 -2.25
C GLY A 255 -7.29 26.72 -0.77
N GLU A 256 -7.87 25.82 0.02
CA GLU A 256 -7.51 25.65 1.43
C GLU A 256 -6.29 24.73 1.58
N SER A 257 -5.41 25.10 2.51
CA SER A 257 -4.22 24.31 2.86
C SER A 257 -4.20 23.90 4.33
N ASP A 258 -5.06 24.51 5.15
CA ASP A 258 -5.16 24.27 6.58
C ASP A 258 -6.28 23.26 6.88
N PHE A 259 -5.95 22.18 7.56
CA PHE A 259 -6.91 21.16 7.96
C PHE A 259 -7.81 21.63 9.12
N ASP A 260 -7.42 22.65 9.88
CA ASP A 260 -8.19 23.16 11.01
C ASP A 260 -9.50 23.87 10.56
N VAL A 261 -9.64 24.17 9.26
CA VAL A 261 -10.91 24.67 8.71
C VAL A 261 -12.01 23.60 8.66
N LEU A 262 -11.65 22.33 8.84
CA LEU A 262 -12.57 21.20 8.88
C LEU A 262 -12.73 20.69 10.31
N ASP A 263 -13.91 20.86 10.88
CA ASP A 263 -14.26 20.14 12.11
C ASP A 263 -14.23 18.63 11.82
N PRO A 264 -13.52 17.82 12.63
CA PRO A 264 -13.34 16.39 12.40
C PRO A 264 -14.65 15.62 12.29
N ASP A 265 -15.54 15.79 13.27
CA ASP A 265 -16.81 15.05 13.35
C ASP A 265 -17.81 15.55 12.29
N GLN A 266 -17.84 16.87 12.06
CA GLN A 266 -18.70 17.46 11.04
C GLN A 266 -18.25 17.01 9.64
N SER A 267 -16.95 16.83 9.41
CA SER A 267 -16.41 16.30 8.16
C SER A 267 -16.95 14.92 7.83
N ILE A 268 -17.03 14.04 8.84
CA ILE A 268 -17.62 12.70 8.71
C ILE A 268 -19.10 12.80 8.40
N ARG A 269 -19.84 13.59 9.18
CA ARG A 269 -21.30 13.79 9.03
C ARG A 269 -21.68 14.36 7.66
N ASP A 270 -20.89 15.31 7.16
CA ASP A 270 -21.08 15.93 5.84
C ASP A 270 -20.96 14.91 4.70
N VAL A 271 -19.97 14.01 4.77
CA VAL A 271 -19.75 12.96 3.76
C VAL A 271 -20.85 11.90 3.86
N LEU A 272 -21.22 11.49 5.07
CA LEU A 272 -22.31 10.52 5.29
C LEU A 272 -23.69 11.12 4.93
N GLY A 273 -23.86 12.44 5.03
CA GLY A 273 -25.12 13.13 4.83
C GLY A 273 -26.09 12.94 6.00
N VAL A 274 -25.58 13.02 7.24
CA VAL A 274 -26.33 12.73 8.48
C VAL A 274 -26.33 13.90 9.45
N GLY A 275 -27.28 13.89 10.38
CA GLY A 275 -27.40 14.92 11.42
C GLY A 275 -26.44 14.71 12.60
N ALA A 276 -26.49 15.66 13.55
CA ALA A 276 -25.61 15.70 14.72
C ALA A 276 -25.73 14.45 15.63
N ASP A 277 -26.90 13.85 15.68
CA ASP A 277 -27.20 12.70 16.57
C ASP A 277 -26.79 11.34 15.97
N PHE A 278 -26.23 11.32 14.74
CA PHE A 278 -25.83 10.06 14.13
C PHE A 278 -24.64 9.42 14.87
N PRO A 279 -24.74 8.15 15.32
CA PRO A 279 -23.72 7.55 16.18
C PRO A 279 -22.54 7.00 15.35
N PHE A 280 -21.33 7.35 15.77
CA PHE A 280 -20.07 6.70 15.34
C PHE A 280 -18.97 6.96 16.37
N ASP A 281 -17.99 6.09 16.40
CA ASP A 281 -16.75 6.27 17.15
C ASP A 281 -15.59 6.44 16.16
N VAL A 282 -14.77 7.47 16.37
CA VAL A 282 -13.54 7.66 15.57
C VAL A 282 -12.45 6.75 16.12
N VAL A 283 -12.08 5.74 15.33
CA VAL A 283 -11.00 4.80 15.67
C VAL A 283 -9.64 5.43 15.40
N ARG A 284 -9.51 6.11 14.26
CA ARG A 284 -8.28 6.81 13.85
C ARG A 284 -8.62 7.93 12.88
N GLN A 285 -7.82 8.98 12.92
CA GLN A 285 -7.90 10.08 11.95
C GLN A 285 -6.50 10.50 11.54
N GLU A 286 -6.34 10.84 10.27
CA GLU A 286 -5.10 11.36 9.71
C GLU A 286 -5.37 12.36 8.59
N ASP A 287 -4.48 13.33 8.49
CA ASP A 287 -4.46 14.32 7.43
C ASP A 287 -3.30 14.00 6.48
N TRP A 288 -3.55 14.01 5.18
CA TRP A 288 -2.52 13.69 4.21
C TRP A 288 -2.63 14.52 2.93
N VAL A 289 -1.52 14.61 2.24
CA VAL A 289 -1.38 15.32 0.98
C VAL A 289 -1.18 14.32 -0.15
N ALA A 290 -2.08 14.35 -1.13
CA ALA A 290 -1.93 13.57 -2.37
C ALA A 290 -0.77 14.13 -3.18
N ARG A 291 0.15 13.27 -3.57
CA ARG A 291 1.37 13.61 -4.30
C ARG A 291 1.55 12.68 -5.49
N ARG A 292 2.26 13.17 -6.50
CA ARG A 292 2.77 12.36 -7.60
C ARG A 292 4.25 12.66 -7.74
N LEU A 293 5.06 11.89 -7.05
CA LEU A 293 6.50 12.12 -6.94
C LEU A 293 7.25 10.81 -7.18
N VAL A 294 8.37 10.90 -7.87
CA VAL A 294 9.28 9.78 -8.13
C VAL A 294 10.70 10.21 -7.79
N ALA A 295 11.48 9.30 -7.24
CA ALA A 295 12.88 9.53 -6.96
C ALA A 295 13.69 9.65 -8.27
N ASP A 296 14.61 10.61 -8.32
CA ASP A 296 15.53 10.80 -9.45
C ASP A 296 16.63 9.73 -9.54
N ARG A 297 16.65 8.78 -8.62
CA ARG A 297 17.41 7.52 -8.66
C ARG A 297 16.82 6.53 -7.67
N PHE A 298 16.91 5.25 -8.02
CA PHE A 298 16.41 4.14 -7.19
C PHE A 298 17.54 3.34 -6.54
N ARG A 299 18.80 3.66 -6.89
CA ARG A 299 19.97 2.92 -6.46
C ARG A 299 21.19 3.83 -6.23
N ASP A 300 22.01 3.47 -5.26
CA ASP A 300 23.42 3.86 -5.16
C ASP A 300 24.26 2.62 -4.82
N ARG A 301 24.94 2.05 -5.80
CA ARG A 301 25.76 0.82 -5.70
C ARG A 301 24.99 -0.36 -5.09
N ARG A 302 25.13 -0.62 -3.77
CA ARG A 302 24.53 -1.74 -3.03
C ARG A 302 23.27 -1.37 -2.26
N VAL A 303 22.83 -0.12 -2.36
CA VAL A 303 21.69 0.43 -1.64
C VAL A 303 20.58 0.79 -2.61
N PHE A 304 19.37 0.32 -2.34
CA PHE A 304 18.18 0.47 -3.18
C PHE A 304 17.02 1.08 -2.41
N VAL A 305 16.06 1.65 -3.13
CA VAL A 305 14.78 2.09 -2.58
C VAL A 305 13.62 1.48 -3.38
N ALA A 306 12.51 1.17 -2.70
CA ALA A 306 11.33 0.55 -3.29
C ALA A 306 10.04 1.07 -2.63
N GLY A 307 8.93 1.02 -3.35
CA GLY A 307 7.63 1.50 -2.90
C GLY A 307 7.62 3.00 -2.59
N ASP A 308 6.94 3.42 -1.53
CA ASP A 308 6.84 4.83 -1.15
C ASP A 308 8.20 5.50 -0.87
N ALA A 309 9.25 4.73 -0.63
CA ALA A 309 10.61 5.25 -0.55
C ALA A 309 11.14 5.73 -1.92
N ALA A 310 10.66 5.14 -3.00
CA ALA A 310 11.04 5.47 -4.38
C ALA A 310 10.02 6.36 -5.08
N HIS A 311 8.71 6.15 -4.86
CA HIS A 311 7.65 6.89 -5.56
C HIS A 311 6.40 7.05 -4.70
N LEU A 312 5.76 8.22 -4.78
CA LEU A 312 4.50 8.54 -4.12
C LEU A 312 3.41 8.74 -5.16
N TRP A 313 2.38 7.92 -5.11
CA TRP A 313 1.26 7.97 -6.04
C TRP A 313 0.00 8.50 -5.39
N VAL A 314 -0.82 9.16 -6.20
CA VAL A 314 -2.17 9.54 -5.76
C VAL A 314 -3.01 8.28 -5.46
N PRO A 315 -3.79 8.26 -4.39
CA PRO A 315 -4.47 7.05 -3.92
C PRO A 315 -5.71 6.66 -4.74
N PHE A 316 -6.07 7.42 -5.78
CA PHE A 316 -7.38 7.34 -6.44
C PHE A 316 -7.71 5.98 -7.08
N ALA A 317 -6.72 5.16 -7.37
CA ALA A 317 -6.94 3.84 -7.97
C ALA A 317 -6.26 2.69 -7.19
N GLY A 318 -5.72 2.95 -6.01
CA GLY A 318 -5.11 1.92 -5.15
C GLY A 318 -3.78 1.37 -5.67
N TYR A 319 -3.03 2.17 -6.45
CA TYR A 319 -1.79 1.70 -7.09
C TYR A 319 -0.59 1.64 -6.17
N GLY A 320 -0.42 2.58 -5.23
CA GLY A 320 0.83 2.77 -4.51
C GLY A 320 1.37 1.46 -3.90
N MET A 321 0.58 0.77 -3.09
CA MET A 321 0.98 -0.51 -2.50
C MET A 321 1.25 -1.58 -3.57
N ASN A 322 0.38 -1.69 -4.59
CA ASN A 322 0.52 -2.70 -5.63
C ASN A 322 1.77 -2.48 -6.49
N ALA A 323 2.08 -1.23 -6.83
CA ALA A 323 3.31 -0.86 -7.52
C ALA A 323 4.55 -1.16 -6.67
N GLY A 324 4.51 -0.78 -5.39
CA GLY A 324 5.61 -1.08 -4.47
C GLY A 324 5.85 -2.58 -4.25
N ILE A 325 4.79 -3.40 -4.22
CA ILE A 325 4.94 -4.86 -4.17
C ILE A 325 5.55 -5.40 -5.48
N ALA A 326 5.20 -4.81 -6.62
CA ALA A 326 5.84 -5.16 -7.89
C ALA A 326 7.34 -4.78 -7.89
N ASP A 327 7.72 -3.62 -7.31
CA ASP A 327 9.13 -3.26 -7.10
C ASP A 327 9.84 -4.30 -6.25
N ALA A 328 9.23 -4.66 -5.12
CA ALA A 328 9.78 -5.60 -4.17
C ALA A 328 10.11 -6.96 -4.81
N VAL A 329 9.15 -7.50 -5.55
CA VAL A 329 9.31 -8.80 -6.24
C VAL A 329 10.32 -8.71 -7.36
N HIS A 330 10.33 -7.63 -8.12
CA HIS A 330 11.30 -7.40 -9.19
C HIS A 330 12.72 -7.29 -8.62
N LEU A 331 12.93 -6.44 -7.62
CA LEU A 331 14.24 -6.27 -7.01
C LEU A 331 14.73 -7.55 -6.32
N SER A 332 13.83 -8.26 -5.63
CA SER A 332 14.16 -9.48 -4.92
C SER A 332 14.81 -10.54 -5.84
N TRP A 333 14.20 -10.83 -7.00
CA TRP A 333 14.75 -11.86 -7.87
C TRP A 333 16.08 -11.43 -8.51
N LEU A 334 16.26 -10.14 -8.84
CA LEU A 334 17.52 -9.61 -9.36
C LEU A 334 18.66 -9.76 -8.34
N LEU A 335 18.41 -9.37 -7.09
CA LEU A 335 19.40 -9.51 -6.01
C LEU A 335 19.74 -10.98 -5.75
N CYS A 336 18.74 -11.85 -5.67
CA CYS A 336 18.96 -13.27 -5.45
C CYS A 336 19.71 -13.93 -6.62
N ALA A 337 19.44 -13.54 -7.87
CA ALA A 337 20.17 -14.04 -9.03
C ALA A 337 21.69 -13.81 -8.92
N VAL A 338 22.07 -12.62 -8.44
CA VAL A 338 23.48 -12.26 -8.24
C VAL A 338 24.06 -12.95 -7.00
N LEU A 339 23.31 -13.00 -5.89
CA LEU A 339 23.73 -13.65 -4.65
C LEU A 339 23.98 -15.16 -4.83
N ASP A 340 23.18 -15.83 -5.66
CA ASP A 340 23.30 -17.25 -6.00
C ASP A 340 24.35 -17.50 -7.10
N GLY A 341 24.94 -16.46 -7.68
CA GLY A 341 26.03 -16.53 -8.64
C GLY A 341 25.64 -16.96 -10.06
N TRP A 342 24.33 -17.03 -10.39
CA TRP A 342 23.90 -17.34 -11.76
C TRP A 342 23.55 -16.08 -12.58
N GLY A 343 23.26 -14.94 -11.92
CA GLY A 343 23.04 -13.65 -12.55
C GLY A 343 24.34 -12.84 -12.63
N ASP A 344 24.56 -12.18 -13.77
CA ASP A 344 25.63 -11.17 -13.88
C ASP A 344 25.29 -9.99 -12.96
N PRO A 345 26.26 -9.42 -12.21
CA PRO A 345 26.02 -8.23 -11.38
C PRO A 345 25.36 -7.05 -12.10
N ALA A 346 25.56 -6.91 -13.42
CA ALA A 346 24.93 -5.88 -14.23
C ALA A 346 23.41 -6.06 -14.38
N ILE A 347 22.85 -7.26 -14.11
CA ILE A 347 21.40 -7.48 -14.19
C ILE A 347 20.62 -6.59 -13.22
N ILE A 348 21.25 -6.18 -12.12
CA ILE A 348 20.62 -5.32 -11.11
C ILE A 348 20.35 -3.92 -11.67
N ASP A 349 21.09 -3.48 -12.69
CA ASP A 349 20.88 -2.16 -13.33
C ASP A 349 19.51 -2.10 -14.02
N ALA A 350 18.94 -3.25 -14.40
CA ALA A 350 17.59 -3.34 -14.95
C ALA A 350 16.51 -2.83 -13.98
N TYR A 351 16.74 -2.92 -12.67
CA TYR A 351 15.77 -2.46 -11.69
C TYR A 351 15.44 -0.98 -11.86
N GLU A 352 16.44 -0.11 -11.88
CA GLU A 352 16.26 1.33 -12.05
C GLU A 352 15.75 1.65 -13.47
N ALA A 353 16.39 1.11 -14.50
CA ALA A 353 16.04 1.38 -15.88
C ALA A 353 14.59 1.00 -16.24
N GLU A 354 14.07 -0.11 -15.70
CA GLU A 354 12.70 -0.54 -15.95
C GLU A 354 11.69 0.26 -15.11
N ARG A 355 12.09 0.78 -13.93
CA ARG A 355 11.21 1.57 -13.08
C ARG A 355 11.11 3.02 -13.53
N GLU A 356 12.18 3.61 -14.03
CA GLU A 356 12.18 4.97 -14.63
C GLU A 356 11.24 5.08 -15.85
N GLN A 357 11.12 4.04 -16.66
CA GLN A 357 10.22 4.03 -17.82
C GLN A 357 8.74 4.19 -17.46
N TRP A 358 8.34 3.90 -16.25
CA TRP A 358 6.99 4.15 -15.76
C TRP A 358 6.70 5.64 -15.57
N ASP A 359 7.73 6.48 -15.66
CA ASP A 359 7.71 7.87 -15.25
C ASP A 359 7.84 8.90 -16.38
N ASP A 360 8.19 8.49 -17.58
CA ASP A 360 8.47 9.37 -18.73
C ASP A 360 7.25 10.13 -19.29
N GLY A 361 6.29 10.52 -18.43
CA GLY A 361 5.19 11.42 -18.81
C GLY A 361 4.15 10.81 -19.77
N ASN A 362 4.35 9.61 -20.26
CA ASN A 362 3.35 8.79 -20.92
C ASN A 362 2.68 7.91 -19.86
N ASN A 363 1.88 8.54 -19.02
CA ASN A 363 1.12 7.92 -17.93
C ASN A 363 0.11 6.87 -18.43
N VAL A 364 0.59 5.82 -19.08
CA VAL A 364 -0.16 4.61 -19.34
C VAL A 364 0.10 3.66 -18.20
N VAL A 365 -0.65 3.80 -17.12
CA VAL A 365 -0.73 2.76 -16.14
C VAL A 365 -1.55 1.64 -16.77
N CYS A 366 -0.90 0.59 -17.24
CA CYS A 366 -1.59 -0.66 -17.55
C CYS A 366 -2.09 -1.26 -16.24
N LEU A 367 -3.27 -0.85 -15.86
CA LEU A 367 -4.13 -1.60 -14.96
C LEU A 367 -4.51 -2.84 -15.72
N GLU A 368 -4.31 -3.99 -15.23
CA GLU A 368 -4.81 -5.25 -15.78
C GLU A 368 -5.06 -5.28 -17.31
N PRO A 369 -4.82 -6.35 -18.04
CA PRO A 369 -5.03 -6.40 -19.48
C PRO A 369 -6.43 -5.89 -19.85
N GLY A 370 -6.52 -4.75 -20.51
CA GLY A 370 -7.76 -4.17 -21.02
C GLY A 370 -8.23 -2.87 -20.35
N VAL A 371 -7.63 -2.43 -19.26
CA VAL A 371 -7.94 -1.11 -18.65
C VAL A 371 -6.75 -0.19 -18.79
N VAL A 372 -6.84 0.73 -19.74
CA VAL A 372 -5.89 1.84 -19.92
C VAL A 372 -6.52 3.08 -19.33
N VAL A 373 -5.98 3.62 -18.25
CA VAL A 373 -6.33 4.95 -17.77
C VAL A 373 -5.24 5.91 -18.25
N GLY A 374 -5.50 6.60 -19.33
CA GLY A 374 -4.70 7.74 -19.77
C GLY A 374 -5.10 8.97 -18.95
N TYR A 375 -4.14 9.65 -18.36
CA TYR A 375 -4.32 11.02 -17.91
C TYR A 375 -3.73 11.93 -18.99
N ASP A 376 -4.59 12.54 -19.78
CA ASP A 376 -4.19 13.70 -20.59
C ASP A 376 -3.87 14.86 -19.65
N ARG A 377 -2.83 15.62 -20.01
CA ARG A 377 -2.34 16.81 -19.29
C ARG A 377 -3.36 17.93 -19.30
#